data_5a81f83b9284ba019c62af1ae8bc6b82
#
_entry.id   5a81f83b9284ba019c62af1ae8bc6b82
#
_cell.length_a   1.000
_cell.length_b   1.000
_cell.length_c   1.000
_cell.angle_alpha   90.00
_cell.angle_beta   90.00
_cell.angle_gamma   90.00
#
_symmetry.space_group_name_H-M   'P 1'
#
loop_
_entity.id
_entity.type
_entity.pdbx_description
1 polymer ?
#
loop_
_entity_poly.entity_id
_entity_poly.type
_entity_poly.pdbx_seq_one_letter_code
_entity_poly.pdbx_strand_id
1 'polypeptide(L)'
;FITIFKDYPEAIQNTNFVSDRCSFSLDELSYTYPKEVLKGENPDTILHELTFNGLNEYYAKNIPVKILKGVKKELLLIKKLKYAPYFLTVYDIVKFARSKGILCQGRGSAANSIVCFSLGVTSVSPEIGSMVFERFISEARNEPPDIDIDFEHERRQEIIDEIYRKYGDRRAALCATVIHYRAKEAIRDVGKVMGLSKEMISSMAENIVGWDRHKIPHYLSLIHI
;
A
#
# COMPACT_ATOMS: atom_id res chain seq x y z
N PHE A 1 -10.75 -28.13 -24.09
CA PHE A 1 -12.00 -27.69 -23.44
C PHE A 1 -13.22 -28.36 -24.06
N ILE A 2 -13.46 -28.21 -25.37
CA ILE A 2 -14.64 -28.79 -26.06
C ILE A 2 -14.78 -30.30 -25.79
N THR A 3 -13.68 -31.04 -25.82
CA THR A 3 -13.68 -32.51 -25.57
C THR A 3 -14.02 -32.86 -24.11
N ILE A 4 -13.57 -32.04 -23.16
CA ILE A 4 -13.82 -32.25 -21.73
C ILE A 4 -15.27 -31.94 -21.36
N PHE A 5 -15.84 -30.90 -21.97
CA PHE A 5 -17.19 -30.41 -21.71
C PHE A 5 -18.19 -30.79 -22.81
N LYS A 6 -17.94 -31.88 -23.55
CA LYS A 6 -18.79 -32.33 -24.65
C LYS A 6 -20.26 -32.54 -24.26
N ASP A 7 -20.50 -32.93 -23.01
CA ASP A 7 -21.83 -33.19 -22.47
C ASP A 7 -22.55 -31.92 -21.97
N TYR A 8 -21.82 -30.76 -21.98
CA TYR A 8 -22.31 -29.46 -21.53
C TYR A 8 -22.01 -28.33 -22.55
N PRO A 9 -22.50 -28.46 -23.82
CA PRO A 9 -22.17 -27.48 -24.84
C PRO A 9 -22.66 -26.06 -24.51
N GLU A 10 -23.76 -25.93 -23.78
CA GLU A 10 -24.29 -24.65 -23.34
C GLU A 10 -23.33 -23.92 -22.37
N ALA A 11 -22.62 -24.67 -21.51
CA ALA A 11 -21.63 -24.08 -20.63
C ALA A 11 -20.48 -23.44 -21.43
N ILE A 12 -20.07 -24.04 -22.55
CA ILE A 12 -19.06 -23.48 -23.45
C ILE A 12 -19.61 -22.23 -24.17
N GLN A 13 -20.85 -22.25 -24.63
CA GLN A 13 -21.48 -21.08 -25.27
C GLN A 13 -21.60 -19.91 -24.26
N ASN A 14 -21.94 -20.21 -23.01
CA ASN A 14 -22.03 -19.20 -21.95
C ASN A 14 -20.69 -18.54 -21.64
N THR A 15 -19.55 -19.17 -21.90
CA THR A 15 -18.23 -18.51 -21.74
C THR A 15 -18.09 -17.33 -22.73
N ASN A 16 -18.54 -17.50 -23.97
CA ASN A 16 -18.55 -16.42 -24.95
C ASN A 16 -19.53 -15.31 -24.54
N PHE A 17 -20.72 -15.69 -24.10
CA PHE A 17 -21.70 -14.71 -23.60
C PHE A 17 -21.17 -13.88 -22.42
N VAL A 18 -20.44 -14.50 -21.49
CA VAL A 18 -19.79 -13.78 -20.37
C VAL A 18 -18.66 -12.89 -20.90
N SER A 19 -17.83 -13.42 -21.82
CA SER A 19 -16.74 -12.65 -22.43
C SER A 19 -17.25 -11.39 -23.14
N ASP A 20 -18.33 -11.52 -23.90
CA ASP A 20 -18.92 -10.40 -24.65
C ASP A 20 -19.50 -9.30 -23.72
N ARG A 21 -19.85 -9.65 -22.50
CA ARG A 21 -20.29 -8.70 -21.47
C ARG A 21 -19.14 -8.02 -20.71
N CYS A 22 -17.93 -8.51 -20.85
CA CYS A 22 -16.73 -7.94 -20.26
C CYS A 22 -16.15 -6.89 -21.21
N SER A 23 -16.67 -5.67 -21.15
CA SER A 23 -16.26 -4.56 -22.00
C SER A 23 -15.23 -3.63 -21.38
N PHE A 24 -14.83 -3.88 -20.12
CA PHE A 24 -13.86 -3.05 -19.42
C PHE A 24 -12.46 -3.16 -20.04
N SER A 25 -11.83 -2.01 -20.29
CA SER A 25 -10.43 -1.89 -20.65
C SER A 25 -9.65 -1.17 -19.56
N LEU A 26 -8.39 -1.58 -19.31
CA LEU A 26 -7.48 -0.88 -18.42
C LEU A 26 -7.18 0.56 -18.86
N ASP A 27 -7.35 0.84 -20.16
CA ASP A 27 -7.18 2.19 -20.71
C ASP A 27 -8.28 3.16 -20.27
N GLU A 28 -9.40 2.65 -19.74
CA GLU A 28 -10.49 3.47 -19.19
C GLU A 28 -10.20 3.97 -17.76
N LEU A 29 -9.13 3.49 -17.14
CA LEU A 29 -8.79 3.90 -15.78
C LEU A 29 -8.45 5.38 -15.73
N SER A 30 -9.16 6.09 -14.86
CA SER A 30 -8.88 7.49 -14.55
C SER A 30 -8.83 7.70 -13.04
N TYR A 31 -7.85 8.47 -12.60
CA TYR A 31 -7.64 8.73 -11.18
C TYR A 31 -8.21 10.10 -10.81
N THR A 32 -9.11 10.12 -9.84
CA THR A 32 -9.69 11.35 -9.29
C THR A 32 -9.30 11.52 -7.83
N TYR A 33 -8.55 12.57 -7.55
CA TYR A 33 -8.05 12.85 -6.20
C TYR A 33 -9.07 13.65 -5.38
N PRO A 34 -9.08 13.47 -4.03
CA PRO A 34 -9.90 14.25 -3.13
C PRO A 34 -9.62 15.76 -3.26
N LYS A 35 -10.68 16.56 -3.26
CA LYS A 35 -10.59 18.04 -3.31
C LYS A 35 -10.78 18.69 -1.94
N GLU A 36 -11.10 17.91 -0.94
CA GLU A 36 -11.42 18.34 0.41
C GLU A 36 -10.26 19.08 1.11
N VAL A 37 -9.04 18.81 0.66
CA VAL A 37 -7.81 19.43 1.20
C VAL A 37 -7.55 20.82 0.58
N LEU A 38 -8.16 21.14 -0.55
CA LEU A 38 -7.78 22.29 -1.39
C LEU A 38 -8.43 23.60 -1.00
N LYS A 39 -9.55 23.58 -0.27
CA LYS A 39 -10.33 24.78 0.14
C LYS A 39 -10.47 25.86 -0.96
N GLY A 40 -10.49 25.44 -2.23
CA GLY A 40 -10.61 26.35 -3.37
C GLY A 40 -9.29 26.97 -3.87
N GLU A 41 -8.15 26.64 -3.26
CA GLU A 41 -6.83 27.15 -3.68
C GLU A 41 -6.17 26.24 -4.72
N ASN A 42 -5.13 26.77 -5.39
CA ASN A 42 -4.36 25.99 -6.36
C ASN A 42 -3.46 24.95 -5.64
N PRO A 43 -3.64 23.64 -5.89
CA PRO A 43 -2.90 22.58 -5.22
C PRO A 43 -1.38 22.66 -5.45
N ASP A 44 -0.94 23.11 -6.62
CA ASP A 44 0.50 23.25 -6.91
C ASP A 44 1.14 24.34 -6.05
N THR A 45 0.42 25.44 -5.81
CA THR A 45 0.88 26.54 -4.96
C THR A 45 0.98 26.09 -3.51
N ILE A 46 -0.07 25.46 -3.00
CA ILE A 46 -0.09 24.93 -1.62
C ILE A 46 1.06 23.94 -1.41
N LEU A 47 1.22 22.98 -2.33
CA LEU A 47 2.27 21.98 -2.22
C LEU A 47 3.66 22.61 -2.23
N HIS A 48 3.88 23.59 -3.11
CA HIS A 48 5.13 24.35 -3.19
C HIS A 48 5.44 25.04 -1.87
N GLU A 49 4.49 25.80 -1.32
CA GLU A 49 4.65 26.53 -0.05
C GLU A 49 4.96 25.58 1.11
N LEU A 50 4.18 24.51 1.27
CA LEU A 50 4.39 23.53 2.32
C LEU A 50 5.77 22.86 2.20
N THR A 51 6.18 22.52 0.98
CA THR A 51 7.48 21.91 0.70
C THR A 51 8.62 22.83 1.12
N PHE A 52 8.58 24.11 0.70
CA PHE A 52 9.64 25.05 1.06
C PHE A 52 9.63 25.45 2.53
N ASN A 53 8.45 25.51 3.16
CA ASN A 53 8.35 25.73 4.60
C ASN A 53 9.03 24.58 5.38
N GLY A 54 8.75 23.33 5.03
CA GLY A 54 9.39 22.18 5.67
C GLY A 54 10.92 22.12 5.45
N LEU A 55 11.38 22.42 4.22
CA LEU A 55 12.83 22.52 3.96
C LEU A 55 13.49 23.65 4.74
N ASN A 56 12.86 24.82 4.82
CA ASN A 56 13.37 25.95 5.59
C ASN A 56 13.44 25.67 7.09
N GLU A 57 12.48 24.94 7.61
CA GLU A 57 12.47 24.49 9.00
C GLU A 57 13.62 23.51 9.26
N TYR A 58 13.79 22.50 8.41
CA TYR A 58 14.84 21.48 8.57
C TYR A 58 16.26 22.06 8.40
N TYR A 59 16.47 22.88 7.38
CA TYR A 59 17.79 23.44 7.05
C TYR A 59 18.05 24.84 7.65
N ALA A 60 17.21 25.30 8.57
CA ALA A 60 17.33 26.63 9.17
C ALA A 60 17.55 27.73 8.12
N LYS A 61 16.80 27.67 7.00
CA LYS A 61 16.88 28.55 5.81
C LYS A 61 18.16 28.44 4.98
N ASN A 62 19.03 27.49 5.27
CA ASN A 62 20.27 27.26 4.52
C ASN A 62 20.22 25.97 3.70
N ILE A 63 19.27 25.90 2.76
CA ILE A 63 19.02 24.70 1.96
C ILE A 63 20.20 24.43 1.00
N PRO A 64 20.82 23.22 1.02
CA PRO A 64 21.90 22.89 0.09
C PRO A 64 21.47 22.99 -1.36
N VAL A 65 22.37 23.48 -2.23
CA VAL A 65 22.08 23.69 -3.66
C VAL A 65 21.61 22.40 -4.36
N LYS A 66 22.18 21.25 -3.98
CA LYS A 66 21.78 19.94 -4.50
C LYS A 66 20.29 19.64 -4.19
N ILE A 67 19.88 19.87 -2.95
CA ILE A 67 18.49 19.67 -2.48
C ILE A 67 17.56 20.67 -3.19
N LEU A 68 17.97 21.94 -3.30
CA LEU A 68 17.18 22.96 -3.98
C LEU A 68 16.93 22.63 -5.47
N LYS A 69 17.94 22.08 -6.16
CA LYS A 69 17.78 21.60 -7.54
C LYS A 69 16.87 20.39 -7.62
N GLY A 70 17.03 19.43 -6.71
CA GLY A 70 16.22 18.22 -6.64
C GLY A 70 14.74 18.51 -6.41
N VAL A 71 14.42 19.30 -5.38
CA VAL A 71 13.02 19.61 -5.04
C VAL A 71 12.32 20.40 -6.16
N LYS A 72 13.02 21.30 -6.84
CA LYS A 72 12.44 22.00 -8.00
C LYS A 72 12.09 21.05 -9.13
N LYS A 73 12.97 20.06 -9.42
CA LYS A 73 12.71 19.01 -10.42
C LYS A 73 11.50 18.14 -10.03
N GLU A 74 11.43 17.72 -8.76
CA GLU A 74 10.29 16.93 -8.26
C GLU A 74 8.97 17.70 -8.37
N LEU A 75 8.90 18.93 -7.87
CA LEU A 75 7.70 19.76 -7.94
C LEU A 75 7.24 20.02 -9.38
N LEU A 76 8.19 20.20 -10.31
CA LEU A 76 7.86 20.40 -11.71
C LEU A 76 7.23 19.16 -12.33
N LEU A 77 7.72 17.95 -11.99
CA LEU A 77 7.17 16.70 -12.46
C LEU A 77 5.80 16.41 -11.82
N ILE A 78 5.66 16.63 -10.52
CA ILE A 78 4.37 16.49 -9.79
C ILE A 78 3.31 17.40 -10.42
N LYS A 79 3.66 18.66 -10.73
CA LYS A 79 2.78 19.60 -11.40
C LYS A 79 2.38 19.12 -12.80
N LYS A 80 3.37 18.69 -13.61
CA LYS A 80 3.14 18.17 -14.98
C LYS A 80 2.16 17.01 -14.98
N LEU A 81 2.28 16.09 -14.02
CA LEU A 81 1.44 14.92 -13.88
C LEU A 81 0.14 15.18 -13.07
N LYS A 82 -0.05 16.42 -12.57
CA LYS A 82 -1.23 16.81 -11.76
C LYS A 82 -1.41 16.01 -10.47
N TYR A 83 -0.31 15.59 -9.84
CA TYR A 83 -0.34 14.78 -8.61
C TYR A 83 -0.32 15.61 -7.31
N ALA A 84 -0.25 16.93 -7.38
CA ALA A 84 -0.25 17.80 -6.19
C ALA A 84 -1.41 17.50 -5.22
N PRO A 85 -2.67 17.28 -5.65
CA PRO A 85 -3.76 16.91 -4.74
C PRO A 85 -3.50 15.60 -3.98
N TYR A 86 -2.85 14.63 -4.62
CA TYR A 86 -2.50 13.35 -3.99
C TYR A 86 -1.47 13.55 -2.86
N PHE A 87 -0.39 14.29 -3.11
CA PHE A 87 0.61 14.62 -2.09
C PHE A 87 -0.01 15.39 -0.92
N LEU A 88 -0.93 16.31 -1.19
CA LEU A 88 -1.63 17.07 -0.16
C LEU A 88 -2.55 16.19 0.68
N THR A 89 -3.21 15.19 0.08
CA THR A 89 -4.00 14.20 0.80
C THR A 89 -3.13 13.39 1.77
N VAL A 90 -1.99 12.92 1.29
CA VAL A 90 -1.02 12.18 2.12
C VAL A 90 -0.49 13.05 3.27
N TYR A 91 -0.11 14.29 2.96
CA TYR A 91 0.33 15.26 3.97
C TYR A 91 -0.72 15.49 5.05
N ASP A 92 -1.98 15.62 4.67
CA ASP A 92 -3.08 15.86 5.59
C ASP A 92 -3.25 14.70 6.58
N ILE A 93 -3.15 13.46 6.12
CA ILE A 93 -3.21 12.26 6.98
C ILE A 93 -2.02 12.23 7.94
N VAL A 94 -0.82 12.48 7.46
CA VAL A 94 0.39 12.54 8.30
C VAL A 94 0.30 13.66 9.33
N LYS A 95 -0.17 14.83 8.92
CA LYS A 95 -0.37 15.98 9.82
C LYS A 95 -1.37 15.66 10.92
N PHE A 96 -2.47 14.98 10.60
CA PHE A 96 -3.43 14.52 11.59
C PHE A 96 -2.76 13.57 12.59
N ALA A 97 -2.07 12.52 12.12
CA ALA A 97 -1.38 11.57 12.99
C ALA A 97 -0.42 12.28 13.96
N ARG A 98 0.42 13.16 13.43
CA ARG A 98 1.39 13.93 14.24
C ARG A 98 0.72 14.86 15.26
N SER A 99 -0.40 15.51 14.87
CA SER A 99 -1.16 16.37 15.78
C SER A 99 -1.74 15.62 16.98
N LYS A 100 -1.95 14.32 16.82
CA LYS A 100 -2.41 13.40 17.88
C LYS A 100 -1.27 12.69 18.60
N GLY A 101 -0.01 12.96 18.23
CA GLY A 101 1.14 12.26 18.76
C GLY A 101 1.22 10.79 18.35
N ILE A 102 0.58 10.41 17.24
CA ILE A 102 0.63 9.05 16.68
C ILE A 102 1.89 8.93 15.84
N LEU A 103 2.70 7.90 16.10
CA LEU A 103 3.90 7.65 15.32
C LEU A 103 3.53 7.25 13.89
N CYS A 104 4.19 7.87 12.92
CA CYS A 104 4.02 7.54 11.52
C CYS A 104 5.32 7.73 10.73
N GLN A 105 5.50 6.87 9.72
CA GLN A 105 6.69 6.90 8.87
C GLN A 105 6.35 6.43 7.45
N GLY A 106 6.63 7.28 6.47
CA GLY A 106 6.61 6.89 5.07
C GLY A 106 7.78 5.97 4.73
N ARG A 107 7.50 4.88 4.02
CA ARG A 107 8.50 3.86 3.65
C ARG A 107 8.54 3.63 2.14
N GLY A 108 9.41 2.71 1.71
CA GLY A 108 9.49 2.30 0.31
C GLY A 108 9.87 3.45 -0.62
N SER A 109 9.05 3.65 -1.63
CA SER A 109 9.28 4.66 -2.67
C SER A 109 9.22 6.10 -2.16
N ALA A 110 8.41 6.38 -1.12
CA ALA A 110 8.31 7.71 -0.51
C ALA A 110 9.64 8.22 0.07
N ALA A 111 10.52 7.31 0.52
CA ALA A 111 11.85 7.65 1.02
C ALA A 111 12.79 8.22 -0.06
N ASN A 112 12.43 8.12 -1.34
CA ASN A 112 13.20 8.68 -2.46
C ASN A 112 12.73 10.08 -2.89
N SER A 113 11.82 10.72 -2.15
CA SER A 113 11.26 12.02 -2.49
C SER A 113 11.66 13.10 -1.49
N ILE A 114 12.27 14.18 -2.00
CA ILE A 114 12.56 15.39 -1.22
C ILE A 114 11.26 16.07 -0.79
N VAL A 115 10.24 16.04 -1.63
CA VAL A 115 8.90 16.56 -1.29
C VAL A 115 8.31 15.78 -0.13
N CYS A 116 8.32 14.43 -0.16
CA CYS A 116 7.84 13.63 0.96
C CYS A 116 8.62 13.89 2.26
N PHE A 117 9.93 14.09 2.17
CA PHE A 117 10.75 14.47 3.30
C PHE A 117 10.35 15.84 3.87
N SER A 118 10.24 16.86 3.01
CA SER A 118 9.88 18.21 3.45
C SER A 118 8.47 18.31 4.04
N LEU A 119 7.54 17.49 3.56
CA LEU A 119 6.19 17.38 4.14
C LEU A 119 6.16 16.56 5.45
N GLY A 120 7.29 16.01 5.86
CA GLY A 120 7.37 15.13 7.03
C GLY A 120 6.71 13.75 6.83
N VAL A 121 6.44 13.34 5.60
CA VAL A 121 5.93 11.99 5.29
C VAL A 121 6.99 10.94 5.58
N THR A 122 8.25 11.21 5.28
CA THR A 122 9.40 10.37 5.63
C THR A 122 10.43 11.13 6.44
N SER A 123 11.16 10.44 7.33
CA SER A 123 12.27 10.98 8.09
C SER A 123 13.63 10.74 7.43
N VAL A 124 13.64 10.04 6.27
CA VAL A 124 14.89 9.74 5.54
C VAL A 124 15.41 11.01 4.89
N SER A 125 16.55 11.50 5.39
CA SER A 125 17.17 12.70 4.84
C SER A 125 17.64 12.49 3.39
N PRO A 126 17.36 13.42 2.49
CA PRO A 126 17.81 13.34 1.09
C PRO A 126 19.34 13.44 0.91
N GLU A 127 20.08 13.68 1.99
CA GLU A 127 21.55 13.72 1.98
C GLU A 127 22.18 12.32 2.16
N ILE A 128 21.44 11.35 2.72
CA ILE A 128 21.97 10.04 3.12
C ILE A 128 22.13 9.07 1.93
N GLY A 129 21.68 9.41 0.74
CA GLY A 129 21.82 8.50 -0.40
C GLY A 129 21.63 9.13 -1.77
N SER A 130 21.84 8.34 -2.81
CA SER A 130 21.44 8.71 -4.17
C SER A 130 19.94 8.44 -4.32
N MET A 131 19.11 9.46 -4.09
CA MET A 131 17.69 9.36 -4.33
C MET A 131 17.43 9.28 -5.84
N VAL A 132 16.72 8.21 -6.25
CA VAL A 132 16.30 8.03 -7.63
C VAL A 132 14.80 8.30 -7.69
N PHE A 133 14.44 9.59 -7.75
CA PHE A 133 13.05 10.03 -7.79
C PHE A 133 12.27 9.46 -8.98
N GLU A 134 12.94 9.20 -10.09
CA GLU A 134 12.35 8.59 -11.28
C GLU A 134 11.82 7.16 -11.04
N ARG A 135 12.26 6.49 -9.99
CA ARG A 135 11.67 5.22 -9.54
C ARG A 135 10.35 5.39 -8.82
N PHE A 136 10.17 6.55 -8.21
CA PHE A 136 8.96 6.90 -7.47
C PHE A 136 7.87 7.43 -8.40
N ILE A 137 8.22 8.39 -9.27
CA ILE A 137 7.30 8.97 -10.27
C ILE A 137 8.02 9.01 -11.61
N SER A 138 7.36 8.50 -12.66
CA SER A 138 7.85 8.65 -14.04
C SER A 138 6.71 8.97 -15.00
N GLU A 139 7.00 9.75 -16.03
CA GLU A 139 6.02 10.09 -17.08
C GLU A 139 5.57 8.85 -17.86
N ALA A 140 6.44 7.83 -17.95
CA ALA A 140 6.16 6.61 -18.71
C ALA A 140 5.11 5.70 -18.06
N ARG A 141 4.89 5.81 -16.75
CA ARG A 141 3.96 4.94 -16.01
C ARG A 141 2.51 5.36 -16.10
N ASN A 142 2.24 6.65 -16.28
CA ASN A 142 0.89 7.24 -16.26
C ASN A 142 0.01 6.79 -15.06
N GLU A 143 0.67 6.41 -13.97
CA GLU A 143 0.04 5.98 -12.72
C GLU A 143 0.55 6.85 -11.58
N PRO A 144 -0.29 7.15 -10.58
CA PRO A 144 0.16 7.87 -9.39
C PRO A 144 1.21 7.04 -8.63
N PRO A 145 2.10 7.72 -7.88
CA PRO A 145 3.03 7.01 -7.02
C PRO A 145 2.29 6.27 -5.92
N ASP A 146 2.85 5.16 -5.50
CA ASP A 146 2.40 4.43 -4.32
C ASP A 146 3.14 4.98 -3.09
N ILE A 147 2.41 5.62 -2.17
CA ILE A 147 2.95 6.18 -0.94
C ILE A 147 2.51 5.33 0.24
N ASP A 148 3.39 4.46 0.69
CA ASP A 148 3.19 3.65 1.89
C ASP A 148 3.52 4.46 3.14
N ILE A 149 2.61 4.44 4.13
CA ILE A 149 2.85 5.05 5.44
C ILE A 149 2.47 4.03 6.51
N ASP A 150 3.43 3.71 7.36
CA ASP A 150 3.22 2.91 8.56
C ASP A 150 2.75 3.82 9.70
N PHE A 151 1.77 3.36 10.44
CA PHE A 151 1.27 4.02 11.65
C PHE A 151 1.42 3.12 12.86
N GLU A 152 1.55 3.73 14.03
CA GLU A 152 1.55 3.04 15.33
C GLU A 152 0.39 2.06 15.43
N HIS A 153 0.72 0.79 15.71
CA HIS A 153 -0.24 -0.31 15.65
C HIS A 153 -1.44 -0.12 16.58
N GLU A 154 -1.17 0.29 17.82
CA GLU A 154 -2.19 0.42 18.89
C GLU A 154 -3.21 1.52 18.57
N ARG A 155 -2.79 2.52 17.81
CA ARG A 155 -3.60 3.72 17.53
C ARG A 155 -4.02 3.86 16.06
N ARG A 156 -3.72 2.85 15.23
CA ARG A 156 -4.06 2.90 13.78
C ARG A 156 -5.55 3.07 13.52
N GLN A 157 -6.42 2.60 14.44
CA GLN A 157 -7.87 2.75 14.27
C GLN A 157 -8.30 4.22 14.25
N GLU A 158 -7.66 5.10 15.04
CA GLU A 158 -7.92 6.54 15.02
C GLU A 158 -7.66 7.17 13.63
N ILE A 159 -6.61 6.68 12.93
CA ILE A 159 -6.30 7.12 11.56
C ILE A 159 -7.34 6.61 10.57
N ILE A 160 -7.73 5.34 10.67
CA ILE A 160 -8.75 4.74 9.81
C ILE A 160 -10.07 5.50 9.95
N ASP A 161 -10.51 5.76 11.18
CA ASP A 161 -11.75 6.47 11.48
C ASP A 161 -11.72 7.90 10.90
N GLU A 162 -10.59 8.61 11.04
CA GLU A 162 -10.43 9.96 10.47
C GLU A 162 -10.47 9.95 8.94
N ILE A 163 -9.81 8.96 8.30
CA ILE A 163 -9.83 8.81 6.84
C ILE A 163 -11.27 8.59 6.35
N TYR A 164 -12.02 7.67 6.98
CA TYR A 164 -13.41 7.43 6.61
C TYR A 164 -14.31 8.64 6.90
N ARG A 165 -14.10 9.30 8.02
CA ARG A 165 -14.83 10.53 8.38
C ARG A 165 -14.63 11.64 7.34
N LYS A 166 -13.40 11.80 6.85
CA LYS A 166 -13.03 12.90 5.95
C LYS A 166 -13.32 12.61 4.49
N TYR A 167 -13.00 11.41 4.03
CA TYR A 167 -13.05 11.05 2.61
C TYR A 167 -14.23 10.14 2.25
N GLY A 168 -14.86 9.50 3.24
CA GLY A 168 -15.99 8.61 3.07
C GLY A 168 -15.60 7.23 2.50
N ASP A 169 -16.58 6.33 2.51
CA ASP A 169 -16.43 4.92 2.08
C ASP A 169 -16.24 4.74 0.57
N ARG A 170 -16.57 5.76 -0.22
CA ARG A 170 -16.35 5.73 -1.67
C ARG A 170 -14.91 6.02 -2.09
N ARG A 171 -14.07 6.54 -1.19
CA ARG A 171 -12.68 6.95 -1.46
C ARG A 171 -11.68 6.31 -0.54
N ALA A 172 -12.13 5.60 0.46
CA ALA A 172 -11.30 4.86 1.40
C ALA A 172 -11.82 3.44 1.52
N ALA A 173 -10.92 2.47 1.55
CA ALA A 173 -11.27 1.08 1.75
C ALA A 173 -10.17 0.34 2.51
N LEU A 174 -10.57 -0.60 3.34
CA LEU A 174 -9.65 -1.56 3.92
C LEU A 174 -9.36 -2.65 2.89
N CYS A 175 -8.07 -2.93 2.68
CA CYS A 175 -7.66 -4.09 1.91
C CYS A 175 -7.90 -5.34 2.78
N ALA A 176 -9.11 -5.92 2.70
CA ALA A 176 -9.53 -7.05 3.49
C ALA A 176 -8.90 -8.34 2.97
N THR A 177 -7.63 -8.57 3.31
CA THR A 177 -6.96 -9.83 3.02
C THR A 177 -7.40 -10.88 4.01
N VAL A 178 -8.05 -11.93 3.52
CA VAL A 178 -8.39 -13.10 4.34
C VAL A 178 -7.20 -14.06 4.33
N ILE A 179 -6.58 -14.20 5.49
CA ILE A 179 -5.46 -15.13 5.67
C ILE A 179 -5.99 -16.54 5.86
N HIS A 180 -5.53 -17.44 5.00
CA HIS A 180 -5.82 -18.86 5.12
C HIS A 180 -4.56 -19.61 5.55
N TYR A 181 -4.64 -20.30 6.67
CA TYR A 181 -3.59 -21.20 7.10
C TYR A 181 -3.48 -22.41 6.16
N ARG A 182 -2.29 -22.68 5.70
CA ARG A 182 -1.98 -23.97 5.07
C ARG A 182 -1.72 -25.01 6.14
N ALA A 183 -1.85 -26.29 5.78
CA ALA A 183 -1.78 -27.40 6.73
C ALA A 183 -0.54 -27.37 7.64
N LYS A 184 0.66 -27.13 7.09
CA LYS A 184 1.90 -27.02 7.88
C LYS A 184 1.89 -25.87 8.87
N GLU A 185 1.41 -24.70 8.44
CA GLU A 185 1.33 -23.50 9.28
C GLU A 185 0.27 -23.70 10.39
N ALA A 186 -0.90 -24.25 10.02
CA ALA A 186 -1.95 -24.56 10.98
C ALA A 186 -1.45 -25.49 12.08
N ILE A 187 -0.70 -26.55 11.74
CA ILE A 187 -0.13 -27.46 12.74
C ILE A 187 0.88 -26.75 13.63
N ARG A 188 1.73 -25.89 13.06
CA ARG A 188 2.72 -25.15 13.84
C ARG A 188 2.08 -24.20 14.85
N ASP A 189 1.09 -23.45 14.43
CA ASP A 189 0.48 -22.44 15.29
C ASP A 189 -0.51 -23.04 16.28
N VAL A 190 -1.37 -23.96 15.82
CA VAL A 190 -2.28 -24.69 16.72
C VAL A 190 -1.48 -25.55 17.70
N GLY A 191 -0.43 -26.23 17.25
CA GLY A 191 0.44 -27.03 18.11
C GLY A 191 1.08 -26.20 19.24
N LYS A 192 1.54 -24.98 18.94
CA LYS A 192 2.04 -24.03 19.97
C LYS A 192 0.95 -23.68 20.98
N VAL A 193 -0.25 -23.34 20.50
CA VAL A 193 -1.38 -23.00 21.38
C VAL A 193 -1.79 -24.17 22.26
N MET A 194 -1.73 -25.38 21.71
CA MET A 194 -2.02 -26.62 22.44
C MET A 194 -0.89 -27.07 23.39
N GLY A 195 0.24 -26.34 23.41
CA GLY A 195 1.37 -26.64 24.29
C GLY A 195 2.19 -27.86 23.88
N LEU A 196 2.14 -28.26 22.61
CA LEU A 196 2.95 -29.37 22.09
C LEU A 196 4.44 -28.99 22.04
N SER A 197 5.34 -29.96 22.21
CA SER A 197 6.77 -29.70 22.08
C SER A 197 7.17 -29.31 20.67
N LYS A 198 8.27 -28.58 20.52
CA LYS A 198 8.77 -28.16 19.19
C LYS A 198 9.10 -29.34 18.29
N GLU A 199 9.63 -30.41 18.88
CA GLU A 199 9.99 -31.64 18.18
C GLU A 199 8.76 -32.34 17.62
N MET A 200 7.68 -32.42 18.44
CA MET A 200 6.42 -33.00 18.03
C MET A 200 5.78 -32.17 16.90
N ILE A 201 5.73 -30.85 17.04
CA ILE A 201 5.21 -29.93 16.01
C ILE A 201 5.97 -30.09 14.71
N SER A 202 7.31 -30.15 14.75
CA SER A 202 8.16 -30.32 13.57
C SER A 202 7.90 -31.66 12.90
N SER A 203 7.88 -32.75 13.65
CA SER A 203 7.58 -34.08 13.14
C SER A 203 6.23 -34.15 12.44
N MET A 204 5.18 -33.58 13.07
CA MET A 204 3.84 -33.49 12.46
C MET A 204 3.83 -32.66 11.17
N ALA A 205 4.53 -31.52 11.15
CA ALA A 205 4.55 -30.64 10.00
C ALA A 205 5.37 -31.21 8.83
N GLU A 206 6.45 -31.95 9.08
CA GLU A 206 7.28 -32.60 8.06
C GLU A 206 6.54 -33.72 7.32
N ASN A 207 5.70 -34.47 8.03
CA ASN A 207 4.92 -35.56 7.45
C ASN A 207 3.81 -35.10 6.51
N ILE A 208 3.50 -33.81 6.43
CA ILE A 208 2.52 -33.28 5.49
C ILE A 208 3.18 -33.02 4.13
N VAL A 209 2.88 -33.88 3.18
CA VAL A 209 3.31 -33.76 1.78
C VAL A 209 2.13 -33.27 0.94
N GLY A 210 2.29 -32.10 0.32
CA GLY A 210 1.34 -31.59 -0.67
C GLY A 210 0.21 -30.73 -0.11
N TRP A 211 -0.76 -30.39 -0.99
CA TRP A 211 -1.89 -29.47 -0.76
C TRP A 211 -3.17 -30.18 -0.30
N ASP A 212 -3.10 -31.48 0.00
CA ASP A 212 -4.27 -32.28 0.23
C ASP A 212 -4.80 -32.11 1.67
N ARG A 213 -5.80 -31.26 1.80
CA ARG A 213 -6.49 -30.96 3.09
C ARG A 213 -7.21 -32.19 3.68
N HIS A 214 -7.57 -33.17 2.87
CA HIS A 214 -8.34 -34.32 3.29
C HIS A 214 -7.49 -35.40 3.96
N LYS A 215 -6.16 -35.36 3.81
CA LYS A 215 -5.23 -36.32 4.41
C LYS A 215 -4.76 -35.98 5.82
N ILE A 216 -5.01 -34.77 6.31
CA ILE A 216 -4.58 -34.33 7.65
C ILE A 216 -5.12 -35.29 8.77
N PRO A 217 -6.41 -35.65 8.80
CA PRO A 217 -6.91 -36.58 9.80
C PRO A 217 -6.23 -37.98 9.75
N HIS A 218 -5.88 -38.47 8.56
CA HIS A 218 -5.21 -39.74 8.38
C HIS A 218 -3.77 -39.72 8.94
N TYR A 219 -3.02 -38.63 8.70
CA TYR A 219 -1.67 -38.48 9.27
C TYR A 219 -1.71 -38.33 10.80
N LEU A 220 -2.71 -37.66 11.37
CA LEU A 220 -2.85 -37.48 12.80
C LEU A 220 -3.23 -38.80 13.48
N SER A 221 -3.96 -39.70 12.79
CA SER A 221 -4.31 -41.03 13.30
C SER A 221 -3.14 -42.02 13.38
N LEU A 222 -2.05 -41.76 12.61
CA LEU A 222 -0.84 -42.56 12.65
C LEU A 222 0.12 -42.17 13.79
N ILE A 223 -0.18 -41.10 14.53
CA ILE A 223 0.62 -40.62 15.68
C ILE A 223 -0.01 -41.09 17.00
N HIS A 224 -0.66 -42.25 16.99
CA HIS A 224 -0.97 -42.95 18.24
C HIS A 224 0.31 -43.63 18.73
N ILE A 225 1.00 -42.92 19.61
CA ILE A 225 1.90 -43.53 20.59
C ILE A 225 1.23 -43.44 21.94
#